data_f3580c13906f3d40ca8727a2bba0227d
#
_entry.id   f3580c13906f3d40ca8727a2bba0227d
#
_cell.length_a   1.000
_cell.length_b   1.000
_cell.length_c   1.000
_cell.angle_alpha   90.00
_cell.angle_beta   90.00
_cell.angle_gamma   90.00
#
_symmetry.space_group_name_H-M   'P 1'
#
loop_
_entity.id
_entity.type
_entity.pdbx_description
1 polymer ?
#
loop_
_entity_poly.entity_id
_entity_poly.type
_entity_poly.pdbx_seq_one_letter_code
_entity_poly.pdbx_strand_id
1 'polypeptide(L)'
;MYKYAFFDLDGTLTDSGPGIIDSAIVALKRFGIEIKDRKDLYPFIGPPLSESFRDMFGLDEENVKLAIQYYREHYNVHSIFAGNSVYDGIEDLLITLKEKGIKLVVATSKPAHLAIRVLDYFDLSKYFDYISGAVANERIHKHEVIAHALEHLQINNLDDVIMVGDRKYDVIGARQNGLKCIGVLYGGYSTLEEFIEVKADYIINKPMEIVDIVMGEKND
;
A
#
# COMPACT_ATOMS: atom_id res chain seq x y z
N MET A 1 -11.42 -19.71 6.44
CA MET A 1 -12.20 -18.46 6.27
C MET A 1 -11.63 -17.43 7.23
N TYR A 2 -11.21 -16.27 6.70
CA TYR A 2 -10.73 -15.14 7.49
C TYR A 2 -11.91 -14.30 7.99
N LYS A 3 -11.68 -13.48 9.03
CA LYS A 3 -12.67 -12.53 9.56
C LYS A 3 -12.29 -11.08 9.26
N TYR A 4 -11.00 -10.85 8.97
CA TYR A 4 -10.44 -9.54 8.68
C TYR A 4 -9.61 -9.61 7.40
N ALA A 5 -9.80 -8.64 6.50
CA ALA A 5 -8.94 -8.40 5.37
C ALA A 5 -8.29 -7.02 5.52
N PHE A 6 -6.96 -7.01 5.64
CA PHE A 6 -6.15 -5.81 5.73
C PHE A 6 -5.62 -5.47 4.33
N PHE A 7 -5.78 -4.26 3.91
CA PHE A 7 -5.40 -3.81 2.56
C PHE A 7 -4.33 -2.72 2.63
N ASP A 8 -3.33 -2.81 1.78
CA ASP A 8 -2.58 -1.60 1.41
C ASP A 8 -3.46 -0.68 0.57
N LEU A 9 -3.01 0.55 0.36
CA LEU A 9 -3.75 1.57 -0.39
C LEU A 9 -3.14 1.78 -1.78
N ASP A 10 -1.91 2.30 -1.82
CA ASP A 10 -1.23 2.69 -3.05
C ASP A 10 -0.75 1.44 -3.82
N GLY A 11 -1.25 1.23 -5.04
CA GLY A 11 -0.96 0.03 -5.86
C GLY A 11 -1.87 -1.17 -5.57
N THR A 12 -2.70 -1.10 -4.52
CA THR A 12 -3.61 -2.19 -4.11
C THR A 12 -5.09 -1.81 -4.26
N LEU A 13 -5.53 -0.72 -3.63
CA LEU A 13 -6.90 -0.20 -3.76
C LEU A 13 -6.95 0.89 -4.84
N THR A 14 -5.91 1.71 -4.93
CA THR A 14 -5.84 2.81 -5.89
C THR A 14 -4.54 2.82 -6.67
N ASP A 15 -4.60 3.22 -7.94
CA ASP A 15 -3.45 3.56 -8.77
C ASP A 15 -3.02 5.00 -8.49
N SER A 16 -2.23 5.18 -7.45
CA SER A 16 -1.62 6.47 -7.10
C SER A 16 -0.22 6.66 -7.68
N GLY A 17 0.29 5.65 -8.37
CA GLY A 17 1.63 5.62 -8.94
C GLY A 17 1.94 6.82 -9.83
N PRO A 18 1.08 7.24 -10.75
CA PRO A 18 1.34 8.42 -11.57
C PRO A 18 1.65 9.68 -10.75
N GLY A 19 0.87 9.96 -9.70
CA GLY A 19 1.08 11.12 -8.84
C GLY A 19 2.32 11.02 -7.96
N ILE A 20 2.62 9.83 -7.45
CA ILE A 20 3.84 9.54 -6.69
C ILE A 20 5.08 9.76 -7.56
N ILE A 21 5.09 9.20 -8.77
CA ILE A 21 6.20 9.30 -9.73
C ILE A 21 6.41 10.77 -10.14
N ASP A 22 5.35 11.50 -10.48
CA ASP A 22 5.46 12.91 -10.85
C ASP A 22 6.09 13.75 -9.73
N SER A 23 5.67 13.49 -8.49
CA SER A 23 6.20 14.22 -7.33
C SER A 23 7.65 13.85 -7.03
N ALA A 24 8.04 12.59 -7.25
CA ALA A 24 9.42 12.16 -7.14
C ALA A 24 10.31 12.82 -8.20
N ILE A 25 9.86 12.88 -9.47
CA ILE A 25 10.57 13.56 -10.57
C ILE A 25 10.78 15.03 -10.24
N VAL A 26 9.75 15.73 -9.76
CA VAL A 26 9.85 17.15 -9.37
C VAL A 26 10.85 17.36 -8.25
N ALA A 27 10.86 16.49 -7.23
CA ALA A 27 11.83 16.56 -6.15
C ALA A 27 13.26 16.27 -6.63
N LEU A 28 13.47 15.21 -7.40
CA LEU A 28 14.78 14.79 -7.90
C LEU A 28 15.42 15.82 -8.83
N LYS A 29 14.60 16.50 -9.64
CA LYS A 29 15.06 17.59 -10.50
C LYS A 29 15.73 18.73 -9.74
N ARG A 30 15.37 18.98 -8.47
CA ARG A 30 16.01 19.99 -7.60
C ARG A 30 17.46 19.62 -7.26
N PHE A 31 17.82 18.34 -7.38
CA PHE A 31 19.18 17.84 -7.17
C PHE A 31 19.93 17.56 -8.47
N GLY A 32 19.38 18.01 -9.62
CA GLY A 32 19.99 17.78 -10.94
C GLY A 32 19.87 16.32 -11.42
N ILE A 33 19.01 15.51 -10.79
CA ILE A 33 18.77 14.11 -11.16
C ILE A 33 17.61 14.07 -12.16
N GLU A 34 17.91 13.60 -13.38
CA GLU A 34 16.93 13.44 -14.45
C GLU A 34 16.53 11.97 -14.58
N ILE A 35 15.22 11.71 -14.56
CA ILE A 35 14.64 10.38 -14.78
C ILE A 35 14.29 10.24 -16.26
N LYS A 36 14.89 9.25 -16.93
CA LYS A 36 14.68 9.01 -18.37
C LYS A 36 13.46 8.15 -18.65
N ASP A 37 13.25 7.12 -17.85
CA ASP A 37 12.06 6.26 -17.92
C ASP A 37 11.31 6.33 -16.58
N ARG A 38 10.02 6.64 -16.64
CA ARG A 38 9.14 6.68 -15.45
C ARG A 38 9.09 5.33 -14.71
N LYS A 39 9.29 4.22 -15.43
CA LYS A 39 9.32 2.87 -14.86
C LYS A 39 10.50 2.65 -13.90
N ASP A 40 11.58 3.42 -14.06
CA ASP A 40 12.72 3.38 -13.13
C ASP A 40 12.30 3.80 -11.71
N LEU A 41 11.15 4.49 -11.58
CA LEU A 41 10.57 4.90 -10.30
C LEU A 41 9.49 3.95 -9.75
N TYR A 42 9.20 2.82 -10.39
CA TYR A 42 8.27 1.85 -9.83
C TYR A 42 8.71 1.32 -8.45
N PRO A 43 10.03 1.06 -8.20
CA PRO A 43 10.51 0.70 -6.86
C PRO A 43 10.34 1.79 -5.81
N PHE A 44 10.07 3.04 -6.22
CA PHE A 44 9.80 4.16 -5.32
C PHE A 44 8.41 4.08 -4.66
N ILE A 45 7.49 3.30 -5.26
CA ILE A 45 6.13 3.10 -4.76
C ILE A 45 6.15 1.99 -3.69
N GLY A 46 5.64 2.28 -2.50
CA GLY A 46 5.51 1.34 -1.38
C GLY A 46 6.45 1.60 -0.20
N PRO A 47 7.78 1.75 -0.38
CA PRO A 47 8.67 2.03 0.74
C PRO A 47 8.53 3.45 1.27
N PRO A 48 9.02 3.71 2.52
CA PRO A 48 9.14 5.07 3.05
C PRO A 48 9.97 5.96 2.13
N LEU A 49 9.53 7.21 1.90
CA LEU A 49 10.22 8.17 1.03
C LEU A 49 11.70 8.36 1.39
N SER A 50 12.04 8.32 2.70
CA SER A 50 13.42 8.45 3.16
C SER A 50 14.33 7.33 2.66
N GLU A 51 13.81 6.11 2.63
CA GLU A 51 14.52 4.95 2.10
C GLU A 51 14.66 5.06 0.58
N SER A 52 13.58 5.39 -0.11
CA SER A 52 13.60 5.52 -1.57
C SER A 52 14.58 6.59 -2.04
N PHE A 53 14.61 7.78 -1.44
CA PHE A 53 15.55 8.82 -1.81
C PHE A 53 17.00 8.47 -1.48
N ARG A 54 17.25 7.83 -0.33
CA ARG A 54 18.59 7.41 0.06
C ARG A 54 19.10 6.25 -0.78
N ASP A 55 18.31 5.16 -0.87
CA ASP A 55 18.80 3.88 -1.38
C ASP A 55 18.81 3.82 -2.91
N MET A 56 17.86 4.52 -3.59
CA MET A 56 17.83 4.58 -5.04
C MET A 56 18.71 5.68 -5.63
N PHE A 57 18.86 6.82 -4.92
CA PHE A 57 19.52 8.01 -5.47
C PHE A 57 20.77 8.43 -4.70
N GLY A 58 21.12 7.74 -3.61
CA GLY A 58 22.34 8.01 -2.85
C GLY A 58 22.34 9.38 -2.15
N LEU A 59 21.16 9.95 -1.86
CA LEU A 59 21.09 11.21 -1.16
C LEU A 59 21.49 11.02 0.31
N ASP A 60 22.29 11.95 0.85
CA ASP A 60 22.62 11.99 2.27
C ASP A 60 21.40 12.42 3.12
N GLU A 61 21.52 12.34 4.43
CA GLU A 61 20.40 12.60 5.35
C GLU A 61 19.81 14.03 5.22
N GLU A 62 20.65 15.03 4.93
CA GLU A 62 20.20 16.41 4.78
C GLU A 62 19.42 16.57 3.47
N ASN A 63 19.95 16.06 2.37
CA ASN A 63 19.32 16.08 1.06
C ASN A 63 18.05 15.20 1.01
N VAL A 64 18.00 14.07 1.74
CA VAL A 64 16.78 13.27 1.90
C VAL A 64 15.66 14.09 2.54
N LYS A 65 15.93 14.86 3.59
CA LYS A 65 14.91 15.72 4.24
C LYS A 65 14.38 16.78 3.27
N LEU A 66 15.26 17.43 2.50
CA LEU A 66 14.88 18.39 1.47
C LEU A 66 14.09 17.75 0.33
N ALA A 67 14.51 16.58 -0.14
CA ALA A 67 13.81 15.85 -1.18
C ALA A 67 12.39 15.47 -0.76
N ILE A 68 12.21 15.00 0.48
CA ILE A 68 10.88 14.71 1.05
C ILE A 68 10.04 15.98 1.14
N GLN A 69 10.63 17.12 1.50
CA GLN A 69 9.91 18.39 1.52
C GLN A 69 9.42 18.77 0.12
N TYR A 70 10.28 18.78 -0.90
CA TYR A 70 9.91 19.09 -2.29
C TYR A 70 8.88 18.13 -2.86
N TYR A 71 9.01 16.82 -2.55
CA TYR A 71 8.04 15.82 -2.90
C TYR A 71 6.66 16.15 -2.31
N ARG A 72 6.60 16.42 -0.99
CA ARG A 72 5.34 16.70 -0.28
C ARG A 72 4.68 17.99 -0.75
N GLU A 73 5.47 19.04 -1.03
CA GLU A 73 4.97 20.30 -1.57
C GLU A 73 4.22 20.05 -2.90
N HIS A 74 4.81 19.23 -3.80
CA HIS A 74 4.17 18.91 -5.06
C HIS A 74 3.00 17.93 -4.88
N TYR A 75 3.22 16.83 -4.16
CA TYR A 75 2.24 15.76 -4.00
C TYR A 75 0.94 16.24 -3.36
N ASN A 76 1.02 16.97 -2.26
CA ASN A 76 -0.16 17.40 -1.51
C ASN A 76 -1.04 18.41 -2.25
N VAL A 77 -0.46 19.19 -3.17
CA VAL A 77 -1.15 20.27 -3.90
C VAL A 77 -1.59 19.78 -5.28
N HIS A 78 -0.74 19.05 -6.00
CA HIS A 78 -0.94 18.77 -7.42
C HIS A 78 -1.26 17.31 -7.73
N SER A 79 -0.71 16.35 -6.96
CA SER A 79 -0.66 14.96 -7.42
C SER A 79 -1.43 13.96 -6.58
N ILE A 80 -1.89 14.33 -5.38
CA ILE A 80 -2.57 13.37 -4.49
C ILE A 80 -3.84 12.77 -5.11
N PHE A 81 -4.52 13.54 -5.96
CA PHE A 81 -5.72 13.10 -6.68
C PHE A 81 -5.51 13.05 -8.20
N ALA A 82 -4.61 13.89 -8.73
CA ALA A 82 -4.34 13.93 -10.16
C ALA A 82 -3.60 12.66 -10.60
N GLY A 83 -4.20 11.92 -11.54
CA GLY A 83 -3.67 10.65 -12.02
C GLY A 83 -3.84 9.50 -11.03
N ASN A 84 -4.62 9.69 -9.95
CA ASN A 84 -5.00 8.64 -9.03
C ASN A 84 -6.39 8.12 -9.42
N SER A 85 -6.60 6.81 -9.37
CA SER A 85 -7.88 6.16 -9.69
C SER A 85 -8.06 4.89 -8.85
N VAL A 86 -9.29 4.48 -8.62
CA VAL A 86 -9.60 3.18 -8.02
C VAL A 86 -9.39 2.09 -9.08
N TYR A 87 -8.75 0.98 -8.72
CA TYR A 87 -8.63 -0.15 -9.66
C TYR A 87 -10.00 -0.77 -9.95
N ASP A 88 -10.17 -1.22 -11.18
CA ASP A 88 -11.39 -1.89 -11.63
C ASP A 88 -11.72 -3.10 -10.74
N GLY A 89 -12.95 -3.17 -10.27
CA GLY A 89 -13.47 -4.26 -9.42
C GLY A 89 -13.15 -4.13 -7.93
N ILE A 90 -12.44 -3.08 -7.48
CA ILE A 90 -12.16 -2.87 -6.05
C ILE A 90 -13.46 -2.57 -5.28
N GLU A 91 -14.31 -1.69 -5.77
CA GLU A 91 -15.54 -1.37 -5.05
C GLU A 91 -16.45 -2.61 -4.92
N ASP A 92 -16.61 -3.40 -6.00
CA ASP A 92 -17.35 -4.65 -5.99
C ASP A 92 -16.76 -5.66 -5.00
N LEU A 93 -15.43 -5.75 -4.93
CA LEU A 93 -14.72 -6.58 -3.94
C LEU A 93 -15.08 -6.17 -2.51
N LEU A 94 -14.96 -4.87 -2.20
CA LEU A 94 -15.21 -4.35 -0.85
C LEU A 94 -16.67 -4.59 -0.42
N ILE A 95 -17.63 -4.35 -1.32
CA ILE A 95 -19.05 -4.63 -1.09
C ILE A 95 -19.24 -6.13 -0.81
N THR A 96 -18.70 -7.00 -1.66
CA THR A 96 -18.84 -8.45 -1.53
C THR A 96 -18.27 -8.95 -0.20
N LEU A 97 -17.09 -8.50 0.20
CA LEU A 97 -16.49 -8.89 1.48
C LEU A 97 -17.31 -8.39 2.68
N LYS A 98 -17.84 -7.16 2.63
CA LYS A 98 -18.71 -6.63 3.68
C LYS A 98 -20.02 -7.42 3.79
N GLU A 99 -20.67 -7.79 2.68
CA GLU A 99 -21.87 -8.63 2.66
C GLU A 99 -21.61 -10.02 3.26
N LYS A 100 -20.40 -10.55 3.11
CA LYS A 100 -19.95 -11.81 3.73
C LYS A 100 -19.55 -11.63 5.21
N GLY A 101 -19.67 -10.43 5.77
CA GLY A 101 -19.37 -10.15 7.18
C GLY A 101 -17.90 -9.98 7.51
N ILE A 102 -17.04 -9.81 6.50
CA ILE A 102 -15.60 -9.57 6.68
C ILE A 102 -15.38 -8.11 7.12
N LYS A 103 -14.57 -7.91 8.14
CA LYS A 103 -14.11 -6.59 8.57
C LYS A 103 -12.94 -6.14 7.72
N LEU A 104 -13.03 -4.93 7.18
CA LEU A 104 -12.05 -4.38 6.27
C LEU A 104 -11.20 -3.32 6.96
N VAL A 105 -9.90 -3.40 6.78
CA VAL A 105 -8.94 -2.50 7.41
C VAL A 105 -7.92 -2.03 6.38
N VAL A 106 -7.61 -0.75 6.39
CA VAL A 106 -6.46 -0.25 5.62
C VAL A 106 -5.22 -0.27 6.52
N ALA A 107 -4.12 -0.83 6.01
CA ALA A 107 -2.81 -0.87 6.66
C ALA A 107 -1.74 -0.43 5.65
N THR A 108 -1.44 0.88 5.61
CA THR A 108 -0.61 1.49 4.57
C THR A 108 0.58 2.29 5.12
N SER A 109 1.70 2.26 4.40
CA SER A 109 2.86 3.14 4.67
C SER A 109 2.61 4.60 4.26
N LYS A 110 1.49 4.90 3.59
CA LYS A 110 1.05 6.27 3.37
C LYS A 110 0.72 6.96 4.69
N PRO A 111 1.08 8.25 4.89
CA PRO A 111 0.68 8.99 6.08
C PRO A 111 -0.84 8.91 6.32
N ALA A 112 -1.25 8.61 7.56
CA ALA A 112 -2.64 8.32 7.91
C ALA A 112 -3.63 9.41 7.42
N HIS A 113 -3.29 10.69 7.60
CA HIS A 113 -4.13 11.81 7.16
C HIS A 113 -4.26 11.91 5.63
N LEU A 114 -3.26 11.44 4.87
CA LEU A 114 -3.32 11.40 3.41
C LEU A 114 -4.09 10.16 2.93
N ALA A 115 -3.94 9.02 3.61
CA ALA A 115 -4.73 7.82 3.33
C ALA A 115 -6.22 8.09 3.47
N ILE A 116 -6.63 8.72 4.58
CA ILE A 116 -8.03 9.13 4.80
C ILE A 116 -8.52 10.05 3.67
N ARG A 117 -7.73 11.09 3.31
CA ARG A 117 -8.12 12.02 2.23
C ARG A 117 -8.33 11.32 0.89
N VAL A 118 -7.49 10.33 0.55
CA VAL A 118 -7.63 9.56 -0.70
C VAL A 118 -8.88 8.69 -0.65
N LEU A 119 -9.09 7.97 0.45
CA LEU A 119 -10.26 7.11 0.61
C LEU A 119 -11.57 7.90 0.61
N ASP A 120 -11.60 9.09 1.25
CA ASP A 120 -12.77 9.98 1.24
C ASP A 120 -13.04 10.53 -0.16
N TYR A 121 -11.99 10.92 -0.90
CA TYR A 121 -12.12 11.45 -2.26
C TYR A 121 -12.79 10.44 -3.22
N PHE A 122 -12.46 9.14 -3.06
CA PHE A 122 -13.04 8.06 -3.86
C PHE A 122 -14.28 7.41 -3.23
N ASP A 123 -14.81 7.97 -2.13
CA ASP A 123 -15.96 7.42 -1.39
C ASP A 123 -15.75 5.95 -0.91
N LEU A 124 -14.50 5.58 -0.64
CA LEU A 124 -14.13 4.24 -0.17
C LEU A 124 -14.07 4.11 1.35
N SER A 125 -13.91 5.22 2.10
CA SER A 125 -13.81 5.21 3.57
C SER A 125 -14.97 4.47 4.24
N LYS A 126 -16.16 4.53 3.66
CA LYS A 126 -17.40 3.91 4.17
C LYS A 126 -17.33 2.39 4.30
N TYR A 127 -16.40 1.74 3.59
CA TYR A 127 -16.24 0.29 3.63
C TYR A 127 -15.32 -0.20 4.75
N PHE A 128 -14.44 0.67 5.27
CA PHE A 128 -13.40 0.28 6.20
C PHE A 128 -13.79 0.48 7.66
N ASP A 129 -13.58 -0.55 8.48
CA ASP A 129 -13.80 -0.52 9.91
C ASP A 129 -12.67 0.24 10.63
N TYR A 130 -11.46 0.28 10.04
CA TYR A 130 -10.32 1.02 10.56
C TYR A 130 -9.32 1.38 9.46
N ILE A 131 -8.63 2.51 9.62
CA ILE A 131 -7.56 2.98 8.72
C ILE A 131 -6.30 3.21 9.55
N SER A 132 -5.30 2.33 9.38
CA SER A 132 -3.97 2.46 9.94
C SER A 132 -3.00 2.94 8.87
N GLY A 133 -2.46 4.12 9.05
CA GLY A 133 -1.44 4.71 8.17
C GLY A 133 -0.19 5.08 8.94
N ALA A 134 0.88 5.43 8.22
CA ALA A 134 2.13 5.87 8.83
C ALA A 134 1.94 7.16 9.65
N VAL A 135 2.69 7.25 10.74
CA VAL A 135 2.84 8.45 11.58
C VAL A 135 4.32 8.68 11.79
N ALA A 136 4.79 9.88 11.45
CA ALA A 136 6.21 10.24 11.54
C ALA A 136 6.74 10.04 12.97
N ASN A 137 7.93 9.46 13.09
CA ASN A 137 8.63 9.17 14.34
C ASN A 137 7.91 8.17 15.28
N GLU A 138 6.85 7.52 14.82
CA GLU A 138 6.08 6.57 15.62
C GLU A 138 5.96 5.21 14.91
N ARG A 139 5.43 5.21 13.68
CA ARG A 139 5.29 4.03 12.84
C ARG A 139 5.39 4.42 11.37
N ILE A 140 6.40 3.95 10.68
CA ILE A 140 6.67 4.29 9.27
C ILE A 140 6.75 3.06 8.36
N HIS A 141 7.06 1.90 8.95
CA HIS A 141 7.18 0.66 8.20
C HIS A 141 5.88 -0.15 8.18
N LYS A 142 5.73 -1.00 7.17
CA LYS A 142 4.51 -1.80 6.98
C LYS A 142 4.18 -2.65 8.21
N HIS A 143 5.16 -3.30 8.82
CA HIS A 143 4.91 -4.14 10.00
C HIS A 143 4.39 -3.34 11.20
N GLU A 144 4.82 -2.09 11.36
CA GLU A 144 4.38 -1.23 12.47
C GLU A 144 2.92 -0.78 12.29
N VAL A 145 2.53 -0.43 11.06
CA VAL A 145 1.13 -0.06 10.76
C VAL A 145 0.17 -1.25 10.89
N ILE A 146 0.63 -2.45 10.52
CA ILE A 146 -0.13 -3.70 10.71
C ILE A 146 -0.28 -3.98 12.22
N ALA A 147 0.81 -3.96 12.99
CA ALA A 147 0.80 -4.17 14.43
C ALA A 147 -0.15 -3.23 15.15
N HIS A 148 -0.10 -1.93 14.80
CA HIS A 148 -0.99 -0.92 15.35
C HIS A 148 -2.47 -1.22 15.04
N ALA A 149 -2.80 -1.69 13.84
CA ALA A 149 -4.18 -2.06 13.50
C ALA A 149 -4.66 -3.27 14.30
N LEU A 150 -3.81 -4.29 14.46
CA LEU A 150 -4.10 -5.49 15.26
C LEU A 150 -4.37 -5.13 16.72
N GLU A 151 -3.52 -4.27 17.30
CA GLU A 151 -3.65 -3.80 18.67
C GLU A 151 -4.93 -2.95 18.87
N HIS A 152 -5.16 -1.97 18.00
CA HIS A 152 -6.34 -1.09 18.07
C HIS A 152 -7.64 -1.87 18.02
N LEU A 153 -7.72 -2.88 17.15
CA LEU A 153 -8.90 -3.72 16.99
C LEU A 153 -8.96 -4.88 17.98
N GLN A 154 -7.96 -5.01 18.87
CA GLN A 154 -7.85 -6.07 19.87
C GLN A 154 -7.94 -7.48 19.27
N ILE A 155 -7.31 -7.67 18.11
CA ILE A 155 -7.32 -8.96 17.39
C ILE A 155 -6.32 -9.91 18.04
N ASN A 156 -6.81 -10.99 18.67
CA ASN A 156 -5.98 -11.96 19.37
C ASN A 156 -5.69 -13.23 18.54
N ASN A 157 -6.56 -13.56 17.58
CA ASN A 157 -6.34 -14.71 16.71
C ASN A 157 -5.86 -14.24 15.34
N LEU A 158 -4.57 -14.39 15.09
CA LEU A 158 -3.91 -13.93 13.86
C LEU A 158 -4.33 -14.77 12.63
N ASP A 159 -4.78 -16.02 12.82
CA ASP A 159 -5.31 -16.85 11.73
C ASP A 159 -6.62 -16.30 11.14
N ASP A 160 -7.28 -15.39 11.85
CA ASP A 160 -8.49 -14.70 11.35
C ASP A 160 -8.17 -13.54 10.41
N VAL A 161 -6.89 -13.17 10.22
CA VAL A 161 -6.46 -11.97 9.48
C VAL A 161 -5.63 -12.35 8.27
N ILE A 162 -5.88 -11.70 7.14
CA ILE A 162 -5.03 -11.78 5.96
C ILE A 162 -4.67 -10.37 5.48
N MET A 163 -3.41 -10.18 5.07
CA MET A 163 -2.94 -8.95 4.43
C MET A 163 -3.07 -9.06 2.91
N VAL A 164 -3.39 -7.96 2.25
CA VAL A 164 -3.45 -7.81 0.80
C VAL A 164 -2.60 -6.62 0.40
N GLY A 165 -1.63 -6.81 -0.48
CA GLY A 165 -0.75 -5.73 -0.92
C GLY A 165 -0.03 -6.03 -2.23
N ASP A 166 0.47 -4.98 -2.87
CA ASP A 166 1.11 -5.06 -4.19
C ASP A 166 2.64 -5.11 -4.14
N ARG A 167 3.27 -5.03 -2.95
CA ARG A 167 4.73 -5.02 -2.83
C ARG A 167 5.25 -6.06 -1.83
N LYS A 168 6.51 -6.44 -2.02
CA LYS A 168 7.23 -7.32 -1.05
C LYS A 168 7.15 -6.83 0.39
N TYR A 169 7.03 -5.53 0.62
CA TYR A 169 6.94 -4.94 1.95
C TYR A 169 5.67 -5.36 2.69
N ASP A 170 4.57 -5.60 1.95
CA ASP A 170 3.31 -6.11 2.51
C ASP A 170 3.48 -7.54 3.00
N VAL A 171 4.12 -8.39 2.19
CA VAL A 171 4.41 -9.79 2.54
C VAL A 171 5.34 -9.86 3.74
N ILE A 172 6.43 -9.07 3.74
CA ILE A 172 7.41 -9.05 4.83
C ILE A 172 6.75 -8.53 6.12
N GLY A 173 6.01 -7.40 6.03
CA GLY A 173 5.33 -6.80 7.18
C GLY A 173 4.23 -7.68 7.75
N ALA A 174 3.45 -8.36 6.90
CA ALA A 174 2.45 -9.36 7.31
C ALA A 174 3.11 -10.50 8.08
N ARG A 175 4.18 -11.09 7.53
CA ARG A 175 4.90 -12.21 8.16
C ARG A 175 5.54 -11.83 9.49
N GLN A 176 6.08 -10.62 9.62
CA GLN A 176 6.61 -10.12 10.90
C GLN A 176 5.54 -10.03 12.00
N ASN A 177 4.27 -9.93 11.60
CA ASN A 177 3.10 -9.95 12.49
C ASN A 177 2.40 -11.33 12.55
N GLY A 178 2.99 -12.37 11.96
CA GLY A 178 2.40 -13.72 11.95
C GLY A 178 1.20 -13.89 11.02
N LEU A 179 0.99 -12.96 10.07
CA LEU A 179 -0.11 -13.00 9.13
C LEU A 179 0.30 -13.62 7.80
N LYS A 180 -0.66 -14.22 7.09
CA LYS A 180 -0.55 -14.54 5.67
C LYS A 180 -0.79 -13.31 4.80
N CYS A 181 -0.24 -13.35 3.57
CA CYS A 181 -0.36 -12.23 2.63
C CYS A 181 -0.75 -12.71 1.23
N ILE A 182 -1.67 -11.96 0.62
CA ILE A 182 -2.02 -12.05 -0.80
C ILE A 182 -1.23 -10.95 -1.52
N GLY A 183 -0.31 -11.36 -2.41
CA GLY A 183 0.36 -10.45 -3.34
C GLY A 183 -0.52 -10.20 -4.56
N VAL A 184 -0.75 -8.94 -4.92
CA VAL A 184 -1.57 -8.55 -6.07
C VAL A 184 -0.71 -8.03 -7.21
N LEU A 185 -0.93 -8.54 -8.43
CA LEU A 185 -0.18 -8.17 -9.63
C LEU A 185 -0.91 -7.14 -10.51
N TYR A 186 -2.21 -6.95 -10.31
CA TYR A 186 -3.01 -6.04 -11.13
C TYR A 186 -2.60 -4.56 -10.98
N GLY A 187 -1.90 -4.18 -9.91
CA GLY A 187 -1.36 -2.84 -9.73
C GLY A 187 -0.26 -2.46 -10.72
N GLY A 188 0.49 -3.46 -11.20
CA GLY A 188 1.54 -3.27 -12.22
C GLY A 188 2.86 -2.69 -11.70
N TYR A 189 3.03 -2.55 -10.38
CA TYR A 189 4.25 -2.01 -9.73
C TYR A 189 5.17 -3.08 -9.16
N SER A 190 4.72 -4.33 -9.09
CA SER A 190 5.50 -5.50 -8.70
C SER A 190 5.56 -6.54 -9.82
N THR A 191 6.40 -7.55 -9.63
CA THR A 191 6.51 -8.70 -10.53
C THR A 191 6.20 -9.98 -9.79
N LEU A 192 5.91 -11.04 -10.54
CA LEU A 192 5.72 -12.38 -9.99
C LEU A 192 6.96 -12.85 -9.22
N GLU A 193 8.16 -12.54 -9.75
CA GLU A 193 9.44 -12.89 -9.15
C GLU A 193 9.61 -12.24 -7.78
N GLU A 194 9.20 -10.96 -7.62
CA GLU A 194 9.24 -10.26 -6.32
C GLU A 194 8.45 -11.03 -5.26
N PHE A 195 7.25 -11.50 -5.60
CA PHE A 195 6.41 -12.26 -4.66
C PHE A 195 6.92 -13.68 -4.39
N ILE A 196 7.48 -14.36 -5.41
CA ILE A 196 8.09 -15.68 -5.24
C ILE A 196 9.31 -15.58 -4.30
N GLU A 197 10.17 -14.58 -4.49
CA GLU A 197 11.37 -14.37 -3.67
C GLU A 197 11.01 -14.20 -2.19
N VAL A 198 9.99 -13.38 -1.89
CA VAL A 198 9.53 -13.15 -0.51
C VAL A 198 8.54 -14.20 -0.04
N LYS A 199 8.20 -15.21 -0.86
CA LYS A 199 7.27 -16.31 -0.55
C LYS A 199 5.92 -15.81 -0.07
N ALA A 200 5.22 -15.02 -0.90
CA ALA A 200 3.83 -14.66 -0.65
C ALA A 200 2.97 -15.94 -0.55
N ASP A 201 1.99 -15.95 0.37
CA ASP A 201 1.14 -17.13 0.56
C ASP A 201 0.20 -17.36 -0.62
N TYR A 202 -0.25 -16.28 -1.23
CA TYR A 202 -1.09 -16.28 -2.44
C TYR A 202 -0.63 -15.16 -3.38
N ILE A 203 -0.79 -15.38 -4.69
CA ILE A 203 -0.50 -14.38 -5.73
C ILE A 203 -1.67 -14.37 -6.70
N ILE A 204 -2.23 -13.18 -6.97
CA ILE A 204 -3.43 -13.02 -7.79
C ILE A 204 -3.29 -11.92 -8.83
N ASN A 205 -4.12 -11.98 -9.87
CA ASN A 205 -4.13 -11.03 -10.98
C ASN A 205 -5.38 -10.15 -11.03
N LYS A 206 -6.43 -10.47 -10.26
CA LYS A 206 -7.69 -9.74 -10.26
C LYS A 206 -8.22 -9.54 -8.85
N PRO A 207 -8.83 -8.39 -8.54
CA PRO A 207 -9.35 -8.12 -7.19
C PRO A 207 -10.32 -9.18 -6.67
N MET A 208 -11.24 -9.66 -7.49
CA MET A 208 -12.27 -10.61 -7.06
C MET A 208 -11.74 -11.98 -6.60
N GLU A 209 -10.51 -12.36 -7.00
CA GLU A 209 -9.87 -13.60 -6.52
C GLU A 209 -9.60 -13.55 -5.01
N ILE A 210 -9.56 -12.35 -4.41
CA ILE A 210 -9.42 -12.17 -2.96
C ILE A 210 -10.60 -12.81 -2.21
N VAL A 211 -11.82 -12.74 -2.77
CA VAL A 211 -13.03 -13.28 -2.14
C VAL A 211 -12.87 -14.78 -1.87
N ASP A 212 -12.44 -15.55 -2.87
CA ASP A 212 -12.29 -17.01 -2.76
C ASP A 212 -11.27 -17.38 -1.67
N ILE A 213 -10.13 -16.66 -1.64
CA ILE A 213 -9.09 -16.88 -0.65
C ILE A 213 -9.59 -16.54 0.76
N VAL A 214 -10.23 -15.38 0.92
CA VAL A 214 -10.75 -14.92 2.22
C VAL A 214 -11.83 -15.88 2.75
N MET A 215 -12.67 -16.39 1.88
CA MET A 215 -13.72 -17.34 2.23
C MET A 215 -13.20 -18.76 2.43
N GLY A 216 -11.95 -19.05 2.05
CA GLY A 216 -11.37 -20.39 2.14
C GLY A 216 -11.95 -21.33 1.08
N GLU A 217 -12.50 -20.78 0.00
CA GLU A 217 -12.95 -21.55 -1.14
C GLU A 217 -11.70 -22.02 -1.90
N LYS A 218 -11.53 -23.33 -2.08
CA LYS A 218 -10.43 -23.86 -2.89
C LYS A 218 -10.74 -23.56 -4.35
N ASN A 219 -9.86 -22.85 -5.02
CA ASN A 219 -9.80 -22.91 -6.48
C ASN A 219 -9.29 -24.31 -6.84
N ASP A 220 -10.20 -25.19 -7.32
CA ASP A 220 -9.87 -26.46 -7.93
C ASP A 220 -9.20 -26.25 -9.29
#